data_d802a9b90d3c692555ce643f2f31c443
#
_entry.id   d802a9b90d3c692555ce643f2f31c443
#
_cell.length_a   1.000
_cell.length_b   1.000
_cell.length_c   1.000
_cell.angle_alpha   90.00
_cell.angle_beta   90.00
_cell.angle_gamma   90.00
#
_symmetry.space_group_name_H-M   'P 1'
#
loop_
_entity.id
_entity.type
_entity.pdbx_description
1 polymer ?
#
loop_
_entity_poly.entity_id
_entity_poly.type
_entity_poly.pdbx_seq_one_letter_code
_entity_poly.pdbx_strand_id
1 'polypeptide(L)'
;MKMIYTYMAAALLLLACNKAVAADGDVTILDLSKAAETLTFGEDGTWDKIYEGSGDMTYDYFEAQIFKISHMGYSSPWTYFDGFAPCTSTNMKDDSSYSAGCMAGGGIALDGGVVAKDGDAVVTDAAMPYLVGYFTTDNNPESSCQIMFNDGNTHEVVGAYVTNFPTSFYNCLYGNGFANAFVNGDYLTLTIHGVAADNSEKTVEVDLVRYEDDMLRAIRAWKYVDLSSLGAVKYLYFTMDGSDKSGEYLNTAAYFCLDKLMVKTAAAGVADVEPVSSNIVYDRQAGEIVLPQSEFAIIYNAQGQKVMSCERQRISTTGLESGVYFVKTATGSLKFIK
;
A
#
# COMPACT_ATOMS: atom_id res chain seq x y z
N MET A 1 -44.32 34.81 -53.72
CA MET A 1 -44.40 33.45 -53.22
C MET A 1 -43.18 33.23 -52.40
N LYS A 2 -43.30 33.44 -51.07
CA LYS A 2 -42.18 33.29 -50.10
C LYS A 2 -42.36 31.96 -49.39
N MET A 3 -41.40 31.07 -49.57
CA MET A 3 -41.31 29.81 -48.82
C MET A 3 -40.73 30.07 -47.41
N ILE A 4 -41.47 29.69 -46.41
CA ILE A 4 -41.06 29.74 -44.99
C ILE A 4 -40.51 28.34 -44.65
N TYR A 5 -39.20 28.25 -44.36
CA TYR A 5 -38.60 27.04 -43.84
C TYR A 5 -38.74 27.01 -42.30
N THR A 6 -39.48 26.08 -41.82
CA THR A 6 -39.64 25.78 -40.39
C THR A 6 -38.48 24.86 -39.95
N TYR A 7 -37.58 25.35 -39.11
CA TYR A 7 -36.57 24.53 -38.48
C TYR A 7 -37.17 23.84 -37.27
N MET A 8 -37.28 22.53 -37.33
CA MET A 8 -37.53 21.68 -36.20
C MET A 8 -36.22 21.52 -35.42
N ALA A 9 -36.12 22.13 -34.26
CA ALA A 9 -35.03 21.88 -33.32
C ALA A 9 -35.35 20.59 -32.55
N ALA A 10 -34.62 19.53 -32.84
CA ALA A 10 -34.60 18.31 -32.03
C ALA A 10 -33.77 18.55 -30.77
N ALA A 11 -34.44 18.68 -29.63
CA ALA A 11 -33.77 18.72 -28.33
C ALA A 11 -33.29 17.32 -27.98
N LEU A 12 -31.99 17.06 -28.09
CA LEU A 12 -31.34 15.85 -27.60
C LEU A 12 -31.22 16.01 -26.09
N LEU A 13 -32.06 15.26 -25.34
CA LEU A 13 -31.94 15.10 -23.90
C LEU A 13 -30.72 14.20 -23.65
N LEU A 14 -29.57 14.79 -23.36
CA LEU A 14 -28.42 14.09 -22.78
C LEU A 14 -28.78 13.76 -21.32
N LEU A 15 -29.18 12.52 -21.05
CA LEU A 15 -29.14 11.97 -19.70
C LEU A 15 -27.66 11.90 -19.32
N ALA A 16 -27.18 12.90 -18.61
CA ALA A 16 -25.93 12.81 -17.87
C ALA A 16 -26.14 11.79 -16.75
N CYS A 17 -25.66 10.56 -16.98
CA CYS A 17 -25.44 9.61 -15.90
C CYS A 17 -24.36 10.24 -14.99
N ASN A 18 -24.77 10.97 -13.97
CA ASN A 18 -23.89 11.32 -12.86
C ASN A 18 -23.52 10.00 -12.13
N LYS A 19 -22.47 9.33 -12.61
CA LYS A 19 -21.69 8.48 -11.72
C LYS A 19 -21.23 9.42 -10.61
N ALA A 20 -21.74 9.22 -9.41
CA ALA A 20 -21.14 9.79 -8.22
C ALA A 20 -19.67 9.33 -8.25
N VAL A 21 -18.77 10.22 -8.59
CA VAL A 21 -17.34 10.04 -8.35
C VAL A 21 -17.25 9.97 -6.84
N ALA A 22 -17.00 8.78 -6.31
CA ALA A 22 -16.60 8.64 -4.91
C ALA A 22 -15.48 9.66 -4.71
N ALA A 23 -15.56 10.46 -3.66
CA ALA A 23 -14.51 11.40 -3.32
C ALA A 23 -13.20 10.61 -3.32
N ASP A 24 -12.28 11.00 -4.18
CA ASP A 24 -10.97 10.34 -4.31
C ASP A 24 -10.30 10.52 -2.95
N GLY A 25 -10.20 9.43 -2.16
CA GLY A 25 -9.63 9.49 -0.81
C GLY A 25 -8.22 10.07 -0.90
N ASP A 26 -7.84 10.89 0.07
CA ASP A 26 -6.51 11.48 0.11
C ASP A 26 -5.44 10.37 0.04
N VAL A 27 -4.50 10.52 -0.90
CA VAL A 27 -3.38 9.58 -1.04
C VAL A 27 -2.38 9.84 0.09
N THR A 28 -2.10 8.82 0.88
CA THR A 28 -0.99 8.84 1.84
C THR A 28 0.24 8.25 1.16
N ILE A 29 1.33 9.03 1.15
CA ILE A 29 2.64 8.64 0.61
C ILE A 29 3.55 8.29 1.78
N LEU A 30 4.19 7.12 1.74
CA LEU A 30 5.23 6.76 2.72
C LEU A 30 6.35 7.78 2.70
N ASP A 31 6.53 8.46 3.80
CA ASP A 31 7.55 9.48 4.03
C ASP A 31 8.33 9.13 5.30
N LEU A 32 9.50 8.54 5.12
CA LEU A 32 10.35 8.10 6.23
C LEU A 32 10.93 9.26 7.05
N SER A 33 10.89 10.50 6.54
CA SER A 33 11.23 11.68 7.36
C SER A 33 10.19 11.94 8.47
N LYS A 34 9.03 11.28 8.40
CA LYS A 34 7.94 11.30 9.37
C LYS A 34 7.84 10.00 10.18
N ALA A 35 8.96 9.28 10.31
CA ALA A 35 8.99 8.11 11.17
C ALA A 35 8.66 8.48 12.62
N ALA A 36 8.00 7.54 13.34
CA ALA A 36 7.57 7.75 14.73
C ALA A 36 8.77 7.98 15.66
N GLU A 37 9.90 7.31 15.37
CA GLU A 37 11.19 7.56 15.99
C GLU A 37 12.11 8.31 15.01
N THR A 38 12.97 9.18 15.54
CA THR A 38 13.98 9.85 14.71
C THR A 38 14.94 8.83 14.13
N LEU A 39 15.00 8.74 12.81
CA LEU A 39 15.98 7.91 12.11
C LEU A 39 17.32 8.61 12.10
N THR A 40 18.37 7.90 12.50
CA THR A 40 19.76 8.37 12.47
C THR A 40 20.59 7.46 11.58
N PHE A 41 21.59 8.04 10.91
CA PHE A 41 22.35 7.35 9.87
C PHE A 41 23.84 7.61 10.04
N GLY A 42 24.66 6.60 9.79
CA GLY A 42 26.09 6.71 9.68
C GLY A 42 26.53 7.56 8.46
N GLU A 43 27.83 7.82 8.34
CA GLU A 43 28.39 8.63 7.24
C GLU A 43 28.15 8.00 5.85
N ASP A 44 27.99 6.68 5.78
CA ASP A 44 27.68 5.93 4.57
C ASP A 44 26.18 5.90 4.23
N GLY A 45 25.33 6.43 5.11
CA GLY A 45 23.89 6.42 4.99
C GLY A 45 23.22 5.16 5.53
N THR A 46 23.95 4.25 6.19
CA THR A 46 23.39 3.08 6.88
C THR A 46 22.60 3.53 8.11
N TRP A 47 21.46 2.95 8.35
CA TRP A 47 20.68 3.18 9.57
C TRP A 47 21.42 2.67 10.80
N ASP A 48 21.54 3.50 11.83
CA ASP A 48 22.33 3.17 13.03
C ASP A 48 21.80 1.94 13.78
N LYS A 49 20.48 1.65 13.68
CA LYS A 49 19.84 0.52 14.34
C LYS A 49 19.71 -0.73 13.47
N ILE A 50 20.30 -0.77 12.29
CA ILE A 50 20.09 -1.87 11.31
C ILE A 50 20.40 -3.27 11.86
N TYR A 51 21.30 -3.38 12.85
CA TYR A 51 21.67 -4.66 13.47
C TYR A 51 21.16 -4.79 14.91
N GLU A 52 20.29 -3.87 15.33
CA GLU A 52 19.62 -3.98 16.63
C GLU A 52 18.35 -4.82 16.49
N GLY A 53 18.12 -5.73 17.44
CA GLY A 53 16.94 -6.59 17.48
C GLY A 53 16.86 -7.37 18.77
N SER A 54 15.79 -8.13 18.95
CA SER A 54 15.50 -8.92 20.15
C SER A 54 16.50 -10.07 20.40
N GLY A 55 17.33 -10.40 19.42
CA GLY A 55 18.34 -11.47 19.49
C GLY A 55 17.78 -12.88 19.32
N ASP A 56 16.47 -13.05 19.17
CA ASP A 56 15.75 -14.30 18.96
C ASP A 56 15.31 -14.54 17.50
N MET A 57 15.81 -13.72 16.58
CA MET A 57 15.48 -13.75 15.14
C MET A 57 13.99 -13.53 14.88
N THR A 58 13.32 -12.72 15.70
CA THR A 58 11.96 -12.27 15.44
C THR A 58 11.95 -10.91 14.76
N TYR A 59 10.89 -10.66 14.00
CA TYR A 59 10.72 -9.36 13.34
C TYR A 59 10.17 -8.35 14.32
N ASP A 60 10.89 -7.24 14.44
CA ASP A 60 10.41 -5.99 15.00
C ASP A 60 9.80 -5.13 13.90
N TYR A 61 9.21 -4.01 14.27
CA TYR A 61 8.60 -3.10 13.33
C TYR A 61 8.93 -1.67 13.71
N PHE A 62 9.31 -0.87 12.72
CA PHE A 62 9.35 0.58 12.87
C PHE A 62 8.16 1.20 12.13
N GLU A 63 7.75 2.40 12.54
CA GLU A 63 6.56 3.04 12.02
C GLU A 63 6.87 4.40 11.39
N ALA A 64 6.22 4.68 10.27
CA ALA A 64 6.20 5.99 9.64
C ALA A 64 4.76 6.28 9.18
N GLN A 65 4.15 7.31 9.74
CA GLN A 65 2.75 7.67 9.49
C GLN A 65 1.83 6.48 9.82
N ILE A 66 1.09 5.95 8.83
CA ILE A 66 0.22 4.78 9.00
C ILE A 66 0.93 3.46 8.72
N PHE A 67 2.17 3.50 8.23
CA PHE A 67 2.91 2.31 7.81
C PHE A 67 3.69 1.71 8.97
N LYS A 68 3.58 0.40 9.12
CA LYS A 68 4.30 -0.43 10.08
C LYS A 68 5.16 -1.41 9.29
N ILE A 69 6.47 -1.26 9.34
CA ILE A 69 7.45 -1.83 8.42
C ILE A 69 8.31 -2.84 9.16
N SER A 70 8.40 -4.08 8.64
CA SER A 70 9.14 -5.17 9.27
C SER A 70 10.64 -4.96 9.18
N HIS A 71 11.33 -5.31 10.25
CA HIS A 71 12.78 -5.32 10.35
C HIS A 71 13.22 -6.38 11.36
N MET A 72 14.31 -7.06 11.08
CA MET A 72 14.98 -7.94 12.02
C MET A 72 16.47 -7.67 12.00
N GLY A 73 17.01 -7.14 13.08
CA GLY A 73 18.43 -6.91 13.27
C GLY A 73 19.06 -7.98 14.15
N TYR A 74 20.31 -8.36 13.84
CA TYR A 74 21.09 -9.32 14.62
C TYR A 74 22.57 -8.93 14.62
N SER A 75 23.19 -8.88 15.77
CA SER A 75 24.56 -8.36 15.91
C SER A 75 25.58 -9.34 16.50
N SER A 76 25.15 -10.54 16.95
CA SER A 76 26.07 -11.50 17.56
C SER A 76 25.62 -12.95 17.34
N PRO A 77 26.48 -13.88 16.87
CA PRO A 77 27.94 -13.74 16.67
C PRO A 77 28.34 -13.05 15.33
N TRP A 78 27.43 -12.74 14.44
CA TRP A 78 27.65 -12.00 13.19
C TRP A 78 26.60 -10.93 13.01
N THR A 79 26.88 -9.90 12.21
CA THR A 79 25.93 -8.87 11.86
C THR A 79 25.06 -9.33 10.71
N TYR A 80 23.73 -9.16 10.86
CA TYR A 80 22.75 -9.58 9.89
C TYR A 80 21.49 -8.74 10.03
N PHE A 81 20.81 -8.45 8.93
CA PHE A 81 19.44 -7.94 8.97
C PHE A 81 18.59 -8.64 7.92
N ASP A 82 17.30 -8.66 8.12
CA ASP A 82 16.28 -9.17 7.24
C ASP A 82 15.09 -8.21 7.26
N GLY A 83 14.33 -8.17 6.17
CA GLY A 83 13.25 -7.23 6.03
C GLY A 83 13.70 -5.87 5.48
N PHE A 84 13.15 -4.80 6.01
CA PHE A 84 13.43 -3.45 5.55
C PHE A 84 14.36 -2.69 6.49
N ALA A 85 15.30 -1.95 5.94
CA ALA A 85 16.11 -0.97 6.64
C ALA A 85 16.00 0.40 5.97
N PRO A 86 15.73 1.50 6.73
CA PRO A 86 15.88 2.85 6.22
C PRO A 86 17.32 3.13 5.80
N CYS A 87 17.51 3.90 4.72
CA CYS A 87 18.82 4.23 4.19
C CYS A 87 18.82 5.61 3.53
N THR A 88 19.91 6.36 3.65
CA THR A 88 20.11 7.64 2.94
C THR A 88 21.30 7.62 1.99
N SER A 89 21.93 6.46 1.77
CA SER A 89 23.10 6.34 0.92
C SER A 89 22.82 6.71 -0.53
N THR A 90 23.72 7.50 -1.11
CA THR A 90 23.71 7.80 -2.55
C THR A 90 24.65 6.90 -3.34
N ASN A 91 25.23 5.89 -2.69
CA ASN A 91 26.19 4.99 -3.30
C ASN A 91 25.54 4.13 -4.38
N MET A 92 26.10 4.19 -5.58
CA MET A 92 25.69 3.44 -6.77
C MET A 92 26.75 2.41 -7.20
N LYS A 93 27.81 2.21 -6.40
CA LYS A 93 28.97 1.40 -6.77
C LYS A 93 28.88 0.00 -6.20
N ASP A 94 29.62 -0.91 -6.83
CA ASP A 94 29.88 -2.25 -6.33
C ASP A 94 31.05 -2.21 -5.33
N ASP A 95 30.76 -1.80 -4.11
CA ASP A 95 31.74 -1.74 -3.02
C ASP A 95 31.47 -2.73 -1.90
N SER A 96 30.67 -3.76 -2.20
CA SER A 96 30.33 -4.86 -1.30
C SER A 96 29.54 -4.44 -0.04
N SER A 97 28.95 -3.26 -0.02
CA SER A 97 28.01 -2.89 1.05
C SER A 97 26.72 -3.67 0.86
N TYR A 98 26.19 -4.21 1.96
CA TYR A 98 24.88 -4.90 2.01
C TYR A 98 23.83 -4.08 2.74
N SER A 99 24.18 -2.92 3.26
CA SER A 99 23.32 -2.09 4.11
C SER A 99 23.04 -0.70 3.56
N ALA A 100 23.89 -0.22 2.64
CA ALA A 100 23.82 1.15 2.15
C ALA A 100 24.11 1.24 0.65
N GLY A 101 23.10 1.60 -0.13
CA GLY A 101 23.24 1.81 -1.55
C GLY A 101 21.93 1.85 -2.30
N CYS A 102 21.93 2.55 -3.43
CA CYS A 102 20.77 2.71 -4.28
C CYS A 102 21.19 3.04 -5.71
N MET A 103 20.80 2.23 -6.69
CA MET A 103 21.13 2.51 -8.10
C MET A 103 20.51 3.79 -8.64
N ALA A 104 19.53 4.37 -7.96
CA ALA A 104 18.95 5.67 -8.30
C ALA A 104 19.71 6.86 -7.65
N GLY A 105 20.69 6.62 -6.76
CA GLY A 105 21.54 7.64 -6.17
C GLY A 105 20.91 8.48 -5.07
N GLY A 106 20.01 7.88 -4.26
CA GLY A 106 19.37 8.51 -3.10
C GLY A 106 17.86 8.37 -3.11
N GLY A 107 17.19 8.84 -2.06
CA GLY A 107 15.74 8.80 -1.91
C GLY A 107 15.02 9.80 -2.81
N ILE A 108 13.71 9.68 -2.92
CA ILE A 108 12.87 10.56 -3.75
C ILE A 108 12.49 11.81 -2.95
N ALA A 109 12.71 12.98 -3.53
CA ALA A 109 12.28 14.24 -2.97
C ALA A 109 10.75 14.38 -2.99
N LEU A 110 10.21 15.09 -2.00
CA LEU A 110 8.81 15.51 -1.95
C LEU A 110 8.72 17.04 -2.08
N ASP A 111 7.78 17.52 -2.89
CA ASP A 111 7.42 18.93 -3.00
C ASP A 111 5.94 19.10 -2.64
N GLY A 112 5.67 19.85 -1.56
CA GLY A 112 4.31 20.03 -1.07
C GLY A 112 3.57 18.74 -0.69
N GLY A 113 4.31 17.64 -0.38
CA GLY A 113 3.74 16.34 -0.03
C GLY A 113 3.48 15.42 -1.22
N VAL A 114 3.87 15.81 -2.42
CA VAL A 114 3.82 14.96 -3.63
C VAL A 114 5.24 14.65 -4.13
N VAL A 115 5.38 13.59 -4.92
CA VAL A 115 6.67 13.22 -5.51
C VAL A 115 7.16 14.34 -6.44
N ALA A 116 8.33 14.88 -6.13
CA ALA A 116 8.98 15.91 -6.95
C ALA A 116 9.45 15.32 -8.29
N LYS A 117 9.19 16.05 -9.38
CA LYS A 117 9.56 15.63 -10.74
C LYS A 117 10.24 16.75 -11.51
N ASP A 118 11.16 16.36 -12.39
CA ASP A 118 11.73 17.19 -13.44
C ASP A 118 11.39 16.50 -14.80
N GLY A 119 10.37 17.03 -15.49
CA GLY A 119 9.72 16.33 -16.60
C GLY A 119 9.11 15.00 -16.13
N ASP A 120 9.48 13.90 -16.77
CA ASP A 120 9.03 12.55 -16.38
C ASP A 120 9.89 11.88 -15.31
N ALA A 121 11.08 12.43 -15.02
CA ALA A 121 12.00 11.88 -14.05
C ALA A 121 11.64 12.32 -12.63
N VAL A 122 11.80 11.42 -11.65
CA VAL A 122 11.71 11.80 -10.24
C VAL A 122 13.00 12.48 -9.80
N VAL A 123 12.87 13.48 -8.92
CA VAL A 123 14.02 14.18 -8.33
C VAL A 123 14.48 13.38 -7.11
N THR A 124 15.79 13.04 -7.06
CA THR A 124 16.41 12.44 -5.89
C THR A 124 16.98 13.49 -4.96
N ASP A 125 16.96 13.20 -3.66
CA ASP A 125 17.55 14.01 -2.60
C ASP A 125 18.32 13.11 -1.64
N ALA A 126 19.61 13.40 -1.45
CA ALA A 126 20.48 12.66 -0.55
C ALA A 126 20.03 12.70 0.92
N ALA A 127 19.25 13.71 1.32
CA ALA A 127 18.71 13.82 2.67
C ALA A 127 17.43 13.01 2.89
N MET A 128 16.80 12.54 1.82
CA MET A 128 15.53 11.79 1.92
C MET A 128 15.81 10.29 2.08
N PRO A 129 15.35 9.69 3.18
CA PRO A 129 15.50 8.26 3.38
C PRO A 129 14.55 7.46 2.49
N TYR A 130 15.02 6.29 2.07
CA TYR A 130 14.29 5.24 1.35
C TYR A 130 14.47 3.91 2.07
N LEU A 131 13.77 2.86 1.63
CA LEU A 131 13.89 1.51 2.18
C LEU A 131 14.85 0.66 1.34
N VAL A 132 15.78 -0.01 1.98
CA VAL A 132 16.48 -1.18 1.46
C VAL A 132 15.76 -2.40 1.98
N GLY A 133 15.24 -3.25 1.08
CA GLY A 133 14.67 -4.55 1.41
C GLY A 133 15.71 -5.65 1.19
N TYR A 134 15.88 -6.52 2.16
CA TYR A 134 16.60 -7.78 2.02
C TYR A 134 15.62 -8.93 2.21
N PHE A 135 15.43 -9.72 1.19
CA PHE A 135 14.54 -10.88 1.21
C PHE A 135 15.31 -12.17 1.47
N THR A 136 14.83 -12.99 2.40
CA THR A 136 15.34 -14.33 2.64
C THR A 136 14.20 -15.35 2.69
N THR A 137 14.49 -16.59 2.28
CA THR A 137 13.62 -17.75 2.43
C THR A 137 13.85 -18.50 3.73
N ASP A 138 14.88 -18.14 4.52
CA ASP A 138 15.25 -18.82 5.76
C ASP A 138 14.21 -18.63 6.87
N ASN A 139 13.45 -17.55 6.81
CA ASN A 139 12.35 -17.23 7.72
C ASN A 139 11.01 -17.30 6.97
N ASN A 140 9.91 -16.95 7.66
CA ASN A 140 8.61 -16.84 6.99
C ASN A 140 8.65 -15.74 5.90
N PRO A 141 8.54 -16.09 4.59
CA PRO A 141 8.64 -15.13 3.51
C PRO A 141 7.65 -13.96 3.61
N GLU A 142 6.45 -14.19 4.16
CA GLU A 142 5.46 -13.13 4.37
C GLU A 142 5.88 -12.11 5.44
N SER A 143 6.77 -12.49 6.34
CA SER A 143 7.22 -11.63 7.44
C SER A 143 8.54 -10.93 7.14
N SER A 144 9.34 -11.45 6.20
CA SER A 144 10.65 -10.89 5.84
C SER A 144 10.49 -9.43 5.43
N CYS A 145 10.10 -9.15 4.22
CA CYS A 145 9.82 -7.79 3.76
C CYS A 145 8.32 -7.50 3.82
N GLN A 146 7.78 -7.08 4.97
CA GLN A 146 6.35 -6.83 5.17
C GLN A 146 6.07 -5.36 5.52
N ILE A 147 5.00 -4.81 4.97
CA ILE A 147 4.46 -3.50 5.32
C ILE A 147 2.99 -3.66 5.69
N MET A 148 2.66 -3.41 6.96
CA MET A 148 1.31 -3.40 7.50
C MET A 148 0.83 -1.97 7.74
N PHE A 149 -0.41 -1.82 8.20
CA PHE A 149 -0.97 -0.54 8.61
C PHE A 149 -1.27 -0.56 10.11
N ASN A 150 -0.88 0.51 10.81
CA ASN A 150 -1.01 0.61 12.27
C ASN A 150 -2.40 1.12 12.72
N ASP A 151 -3.24 1.55 11.79
CA ASP A 151 -4.61 2.02 12.04
C ASP A 151 -5.67 0.90 12.02
N GLY A 152 -5.26 -0.34 11.69
CA GLY A 152 -6.13 -1.52 11.65
C GLY A 152 -7.11 -1.54 10.47
N ASN A 153 -6.98 -0.63 9.52
CA ASN A 153 -7.82 -0.58 8.33
C ASN A 153 -7.17 -1.28 7.12
N THR A 154 -7.98 -1.53 6.10
CA THR A 154 -7.46 -1.85 4.76
C THR A 154 -7.26 -0.57 3.97
N HIS A 155 -6.26 -0.59 3.07
CA HIS A 155 -5.94 0.53 2.22
C HIS A 155 -5.88 0.12 0.77
N GLU A 156 -6.46 0.91 -0.14
CA GLU A 156 -6.29 0.72 -1.58
C GLU A 156 -4.87 1.09 -1.97
N VAL A 157 -4.14 0.14 -2.55
CA VAL A 157 -2.77 0.39 -3.01
C VAL A 157 -2.80 1.14 -4.33
N VAL A 158 -2.03 2.22 -4.42
CA VAL A 158 -1.94 3.05 -5.63
C VAL A 158 -0.69 2.68 -6.42
N GLY A 159 0.47 2.70 -5.77
CA GLY A 159 1.75 2.42 -6.41
C GLY A 159 2.93 2.66 -5.49
N ALA A 160 4.11 2.35 -5.99
CA ALA A 160 5.37 2.60 -5.30
C ALA A 160 6.48 2.85 -6.31
N TYR A 161 7.62 3.32 -5.84
CA TYR A 161 8.83 3.39 -6.65
C TYR A 161 9.82 2.32 -6.22
N VAL A 162 10.42 1.65 -7.19
CA VAL A 162 11.44 0.63 -6.96
C VAL A 162 12.68 0.88 -7.80
N THR A 163 13.83 0.42 -7.31
CA THR A 163 15.08 0.36 -8.08
C THR A 163 15.96 -0.77 -7.55
N ASN A 164 17.00 -1.11 -8.30
CA ASN A 164 17.97 -2.09 -7.86
C ASN A 164 18.83 -1.57 -6.69
N PHE A 165 19.18 -2.47 -5.80
CA PHE A 165 20.30 -2.30 -4.89
C PHE A 165 21.63 -2.56 -5.65
N PRO A 166 22.73 -1.83 -5.37
CA PRO A 166 23.97 -1.96 -6.15
C PRO A 166 24.52 -3.38 -6.18
N THR A 167 24.65 -4.06 -5.05
CA THR A 167 25.20 -5.41 -5.00
C THR A 167 24.37 -6.39 -5.87
N SER A 168 23.04 -6.32 -5.80
CA SER A 168 22.16 -7.17 -6.64
C SER A 168 22.36 -6.90 -8.12
N PHE A 169 22.40 -5.62 -8.52
CA PHE A 169 22.65 -5.22 -9.90
C PHE A 169 24.02 -5.69 -10.41
N TYR A 170 25.09 -5.48 -9.63
CA TYR A 170 26.45 -5.86 -10.06
C TYR A 170 26.67 -7.37 -10.01
N ASN A 171 25.99 -8.11 -9.13
CA ASN A 171 25.98 -9.58 -9.19
C ASN A 171 25.40 -10.07 -10.53
N CYS A 172 24.29 -9.49 -10.99
CA CYS A 172 23.73 -9.83 -12.30
C CYS A 172 24.68 -9.44 -13.45
N LEU A 173 25.39 -8.32 -13.34
CA LEU A 173 26.25 -7.79 -14.41
C LEU A 173 27.58 -8.54 -14.53
N TYR A 174 28.24 -8.84 -13.41
CA TYR A 174 29.61 -9.37 -13.38
C TYR A 174 29.74 -10.73 -12.70
N GLY A 175 28.72 -11.15 -11.94
CA GLY A 175 28.87 -12.24 -11.00
C GLY A 175 29.77 -11.87 -9.82
N ASN A 176 29.96 -12.86 -8.94
CA ASN A 176 30.92 -12.81 -7.83
C ASN A 176 31.35 -14.25 -7.50
N GLY A 177 31.86 -14.52 -6.31
CA GLY A 177 32.23 -15.89 -5.91
C GLY A 177 31.05 -16.85 -5.74
N PHE A 178 29.79 -16.37 -5.71
CA PHE A 178 28.57 -17.14 -5.55
C PHE A 178 27.62 -16.96 -6.73
N ALA A 179 27.34 -15.71 -7.13
CA ALA A 179 26.46 -15.39 -8.23
C ALA A 179 27.18 -15.50 -9.57
N ASN A 180 26.47 -15.98 -10.59
CA ASN A 180 26.93 -15.97 -11.99
C ASN A 180 26.52 -14.64 -12.66
N ALA A 181 27.38 -14.14 -13.56
CA ALA A 181 26.96 -13.07 -14.46
C ALA A 181 25.82 -13.55 -15.37
N PHE A 182 24.83 -12.72 -15.56
CA PHE A 182 23.63 -13.07 -16.33
C PHE A 182 23.95 -13.25 -17.83
N VAL A 183 23.26 -14.19 -18.43
CA VAL A 183 23.24 -14.47 -19.87
C VAL A 183 21.81 -14.46 -20.40
N ASN A 184 21.62 -14.60 -21.71
CA ASN A 184 20.29 -14.61 -22.32
C ASN A 184 19.33 -15.60 -21.64
N GLY A 185 18.20 -15.07 -21.18
CA GLY A 185 17.15 -15.78 -20.47
C GLY A 185 17.18 -15.58 -18.95
N ASP A 186 18.27 -15.03 -18.40
CA ASP A 186 18.38 -14.79 -16.97
C ASP A 186 17.54 -13.59 -16.50
N TYR A 187 17.08 -13.68 -15.26
CA TYR A 187 16.24 -12.66 -14.64
C TYR A 187 16.42 -12.57 -13.13
N LEU A 188 16.10 -11.40 -12.59
CA LEU A 188 15.88 -11.13 -11.17
C LEU A 188 14.58 -10.33 -11.06
N THR A 189 13.57 -10.91 -10.41
CA THR A 189 12.22 -10.37 -10.31
C THR A 189 11.86 -10.09 -8.85
N LEU A 190 11.26 -8.93 -8.61
CA LEU A 190 10.60 -8.56 -7.36
C LEU A 190 9.10 -8.82 -7.52
N THR A 191 8.51 -9.60 -6.62
CA THR A 191 7.06 -9.80 -6.55
C THR A 191 6.50 -9.05 -5.36
N ILE A 192 5.51 -8.20 -5.61
CA ILE A 192 4.79 -7.41 -4.61
C ILE A 192 3.45 -8.10 -4.39
N HIS A 193 3.23 -8.58 -3.18
CA HIS A 193 2.03 -9.31 -2.77
C HIS A 193 1.11 -8.39 -1.97
N GLY A 194 -0.15 -8.37 -2.31
CA GLY A 194 -1.20 -7.66 -1.58
C GLY A 194 -2.19 -8.62 -0.97
N VAL A 195 -2.31 -8.64 0.35
CA VAL A 195 -3.21 -9.55 1.09
C VAL A 195 -4.43 -8.78 1.57
N ALA A 196 -5.60 -9.15 1.07
CA ALA A 196 -6.87 -8.53 1.41
C ALA A 196 -7.39 -8.97 2.79
N ALA A 197 -8.48 -8.35 3.26
CA ALA A 197 -9.09 -8.65 4.56
C ALA A 197 -9.57 -10.10 4.69
N ASP A 198 -9.97 -10.73 3.60
CA ASP A 198 -10.43 -12.13 3.52
C ASP A 198 -9.29 -13.14 3.34
N ASN A 199 -8.03 -12.70 3.41
CA ASN A 199 -6.80 -13.44 3.12
C ASN A 199 -6.62 -13.84 1.65
N SER A 200 -7.43 -13.36 0.73
CA SER A 200 -7.10 -13.49 -0.68
C SER A 200 -5.87 -12.66 -1.03
N GLU A 201 -5.10 -13.14 -1.99
CA GLU A 201 -3.84 -12.54 -2.40
C GLU A 201 -3.87 -12.20 -3.88
N LYS A 202 -3.25 -11.07 -4.22
CA LYS A 202 -2.93 -10.67 -5.58
C LYS A 202 -1.47 -10.22 -5.64
N THR A 203 -0.87 -10.32 -6.81
CA THR A 203 0.55 -10.00 -7.02
C THR A 203 0.77 -9.04 -8.18
N VAL A 204 1.87 -8.31 -8.10
CA VAL A 204 2.45 -7.53 -9.20
C VAL A 204 3.93 -7.86 -9.26
N GLU A 205 4.40 -8.29 -10.44
CA GLU A 205 5.79 -8.63 -10.68
C GLU A 205 6.54 -7.47 -11.36
N VAL A 206 7.79 -7.30 -10.97
CA VAL A 206 8.69 -6.29 -11.53
C VAL A 206 10.03 -6.93 -11.85
N ASP A 207 10.39 -7.00 -13.13
CA ASP A 207 11.75 -7.37 -13.52
C ASP A 207 12.71 -6.25 -13.09
N LEU A 208 13.49 -6.51 -12.05
CA LEU A 208 14.57 -5.63 -11.62
C LEU A 208 15.74 -5.71 -12.59
N VAL A 209 16.05 -6.93 -13.05
CA VAL A 209 17.08 -7.22 -14.06
C VAL A 209 16.57 -8.33 -14.96
N ARG A 210 16.75 -8.16 -16.25
CA ARG A 210 16.51 -9.20 -17.27
C ARG A 210 17.60 -9.14 -18.32
N TYR A 211 18.13 -10.29 -18.70
CA TYR A 211 19.09 -10.40 -19.81
C TYR A 211 18.39 -11.00 -21.02
N GLU A 212 18.22 -10.21 -22.06
CA GLU A 212 17.57 -10.63 -23.32
C GLU A 212 18.18 -9.87 -24.50
N ASP A 213 18.16 -10.51 -25.69
CA ASP A 213 18.76 -9.95 -26.91
C ASP A 213 20.21 -9.50 -26.74
N ASP A 214 21.01 -10.26 -26.00
CA ASP A 214 22.40 -9.98 -25.64
C ASP A 214 22.61 -8.66 -24.88
N MET A 215 21.56 -8.19 -24.18
CA MET A 215 21.61 -6.96 -23.39
C MET A 215 21.06 -7.17 -21.98
N LEU A 216 21.79 -6.64 -21.00
CA LEU A 216 21.30 -6.54 -19.63
C LEU A 216 20.37 -5.33 -19.52
N ARG A 217 19.08 -5.56 -19.31
CA ARG A 217 18.07 -4.56 -19.02
C ARG A 217 17.87 -4.51 -17.51
N ALA A 218 18.12 -3.37 -16.90
CA ALA A 218 18.04 -3.23 -15.44
C ALA A 218 17.44 -1.88 -15.04
N ILE A 219 16.69 -1.88 -13.95
CA ILE A 219 16.16 -0.66 -13.35
C ILE A 219 17.32 0.02 -12.59
N ARG A 220 17.75 1.20 -13.05
CA ARG A 220 18.85 1.98 -12.47
C ARG A 220 18.44 3.40 -12.03
N ALA A 221 17.17 3.71 -12.13
CA ALA A 221 16.53 4.91 -11.62
C ALA A 221 15.26 4.49 -10.91
N TRP A 222 14.65 5.38 -10.14
CA TRP A 222 13.37 5.10 -9.54
C TRP A 222 12.30 4.86 -10.60
N LYS A 223 11.77 3.65 -10.65
CA LYS A 223 10.70 3.23 -11.55
C LYS A 223 9.39 3.18 -10.77
N TYR A 224 8.39 3.92 -11.23
CA TYR A 224 7.03 3.79 -10.72
C TYR A 224 6.43 2.46 -11.11
N VAL A 225 5.81 1.79 -10.15
CA VAL A 225 5.05 0.55 -10.33
C VAL A 225 3.62 0.84 -9.92
N ASP A 226 2.69 0.65 -10.85
CA ASP A 226 1.26 0.71 -10.57
C ASP A 226 0.84 -0.54 -9.80
N LEU A 227 0.33 -0.35 -8.58
CA LEU A 227 -0.13 -1.42 -7.69
C LEU A 227 -1.64 -1.43 -7.52
N SER A 228 -2.37 -0.65 -8.29
CA SER A 228 -3.84 -0.51 -8.17
C SER A 228 -4.60 -1.83 -8.36
N SER A 229 -4.02 -2.78 -9.11
CA SER A 229 -4.58 -4.13 -9.30
C SER A 229 -4.64 -4.96 -8.02
N LEU A 230 -3.83 -4.63 -7.00
CA LEU A 230 -3.86 -5.31 -5.69
C LEU A 230 -5.16 -5.00 -4.95
N GLY A 231 -5.74 -3.81 -5.18
CA GLY A 231 -6.96 -3.35 -4.52
C GLY A 231 -6.74 -2.98 -3.06
N ALA A 232 -7.76 -3.20 -2.22
CA ALA A 232 -7.69 -2.91 -0.79
C ALA A 232 -7.03 -4.08 -0.03
N VAL A 233 -5.91 -3.79 0.64
CA VAL A 233 -5.10 -4.77 1.35
C VAL A 233 -4.99 -4.44 2.84
N LYS A 234 -4.82 -5.45 3.69
CA LYS A 234 -4.48 -5.31 5.11
C LYS A 234 -2.98 -5.26 5.37
N TYR A 235 -2.18 -5.82 4.46
CA TYR A 235 -0.72 -5.69 4.41
C TYR A 235 -0.20 -6.03 3.01
N LEU A 236 1.04 -5.63 2.77
CA LEU A 236 1.86 -5.99 1.64
C LEU A 236 3.06 -6.80 2.13
N TYR A 237 3.56 -7.71 1.31
CA TYR A 237 4.88 -8.29 1.51
C TYR A 237 5.58 -8.44 0.16
N PHE A 238 6.91 -8.62 0.21
CA PHE A 238 7.76 -8.56 -0.98
C PHE A 238 8.65 -9.79 -1.01
N THR A 239 8.70 -10.47 -2.14
CA THR A 239 9.57 -11.61 -2.37
C THR A 239 10.42 -11.40 -3.60
N MET A 240 11.57 -12.07 -3.66
CA MET A 240 12.43 -12.03 -4.83
C MET A 240 12.62 -13.44 -5.40
N ASP A 241 12.67 -13.52 -6.73
CA ASP A 241 12.99 -14.72 -7.48
C ASP A 241 13.98 -14.42 -8.62
N GLY A 242 14.72 -15.41 -9.05
CA GLY A 242 15.69 -15.26 -10.14
C GLY A 242 16.15 -16.58 -10.72
N SER A 243 16.78 -16.52 -11.87
CA SER A 243 17.29 -17.69 -12.58
C SER A 243 18.56 -18.28 -11.96
N ASP A 244 19.41 -17.46 -11.34
CA ASP A 244 20.67 -17.91 -10.74
C ASP A 244 20.43 -18.39 -9.29
N LYS A 245 20.29 -19.71 -9.16
CA LYS A 245 19.95 -20.40 -7.91
C LYS A 245 20.82 -21.61 -7.63
N SER A 246 20.97 -21.90 -6.33
CA SER A 246 21.47 -23.18 -5.82
C SER A 246 20.37 -23.85 -4.98
N GLY A 247 19.61 -24.74 -5.61
CA GLY A 247 18.37 -25.27 -5.02
C GLY A 247 17.29 -24.21 -4.94
N GLU A 248 16.78 -23.90 -3.75
CA GLU A 248 15.77 -22.88 -3.52
C GLU A 248 16.35 -21.49 -3.21
N TYR A 249 17.67 -21.41 -3.02
CA TYR A 249 18.35 -20.15 -2.63
C TYR A 249 18.85 -19.40 -3.86
N LEU A 250 18.61 -18.09 -3.88
CA LEU A 250 19.22 -17.19 -4.86
C LEU A 250 20.72 -17.07 -4.61
N ASN A 251 21.54 -17.25 -5.66
CA ASN A 251 22.97 -16.93 -5.62
C ASN A 251 23.18 -15.41 -5.78
N THR A 252 22.32 -14.75 -6.56
CA THR A 252 22.27 -13.30 -6.66
C THR A 252 21.77 -12.70 -5.35
N ALA A 253 22.44 -11.68 -4.86
CA ALA A 253 22.02 -11.00 -3.63
C ALA A 253 20.58 -10.50 -3.73
N ALA A 254 19.72 -10.86 -2.78
CA ALA A 254 18.28 -10.61 -2.82
C ALA A 254 17.90 -9.27 -2.17
N TYR A 255 18.53 -8.18 -2.65
CA TYR A 255 18.27 -6.82 -2.19
C TYR A 255 17.56 -5.99 -3.27
N PHE A 256 16.69 -5.08 -2.83
CA PHE A 256 16.04 -4.09 -3.67
C PHE A 256 15.85 -2.78 -2.89
N CYS A 257 15.52 -1.69 -3.58
CA CYS A 257 15.17 -0.44 -2.95
C CYS A 257 13.70 -0.10 -3.25
N LEU A 258 12.99 0.40 -2.22
CA LEU A 258 11.60 0.83 -2.28
C LEU A 258 11.48 2.25 -1.71
N ASP A 259 10.70 3.10 -2.37
CA ASP A 259 10.39 4.44 -1.86
C ASP A 259 8.97 4.85 -2.25
N LYS A 260 8.41 5.77 -1.47
CA LYS A 260 7.12 6.43 -1.72
C LYS A 260 5.99 5.44 -2.06
N LEU A 261 5.82 4.39 -1.23
CA LEU A 261 4.59 3.58 -1.28
C LEU A 261 3.38 4.50 -1.07
N MET A 262 2.41 4.41 -1.96
CA MET A 262 1.21 5.23 -1.99
C MET A 262 -0.01 4.37 -1.75
N VAL A 263 -0.82 4.77 -0.80
CA VAL A 263 -2.10 4.13 -0.50
C VAL A 263 -3.19 5.19 -0.32
N LYS A 264 -4.42 4.82 -0.60
CA LYS A 264 -5.61 5.56 -0.20
C LYS A 264 -6.22 4.84 0.97
N THR A 265 -6.59 5.56 2.02
CA THR A 265 -7.49 4.97 3.01
C THR A 265 -8.70 4.52 2.21
N ALA A 266 -8.95 3.21 2.17
CA ALA A 266 -10.17 2.71 1.58
C ALA A 266 -11.27 3.54 2.24
N ALA A 267 -11.96 4.39 1.46
CA ALA A 267 -13.13 5.08 1.98
C ALA A 267 -13.86 3.98 2.73
N ALA A 268 -14.22 4.22 4.01
CA ALA A 268 -15.01 3.25 4.76
C ALA A 268 -16.25 3.03 3.92
N GLY A 269 -16.05 2.34 2.81
CA GLY A 269 -17.07 1.79 1.98
C GLY A 269 -17.78 0.92 2.99
N VAL A 270 -18.96 1.34 3.36
CA VAL A 270 -19.97 0.35 3.72
C VAL A 270 -19.78 -0.68 2.62
N ALA A 271 -19.02 -1.75 2.91
CA ALA A 271 -19.00 -2.93 2.07
C ALA A 271 -20.46 -3.07 1.69
N ASP A 272 -20.77 -3.14 0.39
CA ASP A 272 -22.16 -3.37 0.01
C ASP A 272 -22.61 -4.50 0.91
N VAL A 273 -23.20 -4.11 2.03
CA VAL A 273 -23.87 -5.04 2.89
C VAL A 273 -24.97 -5.44 1.93
N GLU A 274 -24.76 -6.60 1.27
CA GLU A 274 -25.86 -7.31 0.64
C GLU A 274 -27.00 -7.04 1.59
N PRO A 275 -28.05 -6.34 1.16
CA PRO A 275 -29.09 -5.97 2.08
C PRO A 275 -29.52 -7.30 2.69
N VAL A 276 -28.97 -7.61 3.88
CA VAL A 276 -29.61 -8.59 4.72
C VAL A 276 -31.01 -8.02 4.77
N SER A 277 -31.96 -8.72 4.14
CA SER A 277 -33.33 -8.27 4.05
C SER A 277 -33.79 -8.12 5.49
N SER A 278 -33.40 -7.00 6.08
CA SER A 278 -33.76 -6.65 7.42
C SER A 278 -35.22 -6.29 7.29
N ASN A 279 -36.08 -7.07 7.88
CA ASN A 279 -37.52 -6.74 8.01
C ASN A 279 -37.69 -5.47 8.88
N ILE A 280 -36.67 -4.60 8.95
CA ILE A 280 -36.73 -3.31 9.61
C ILE A 280 -37.31 -2.31 8.62
N VAL A 281 -38.39 -1.66 9.01
CA VAL A 281 -39.12 -0.71 8.15
C VAL A 281 -39.19 0.65 8.84
N TYR A 282 -38.99 1.71 8.06
CA TYR A 282 -39.32 3.06 8.52
C TYR A 282 -40.69 3.47 7.99
N ASP A 283 -41.68 3.50 8.88
CA ASP A 283 -43.01 4.02 8.60
C ASP A 283 -42.99 5.56 8.68
N ARG A 284 -42.97 6.19 7.51
CA ARG A 284 -42.93 7.67 7.40
C ARG A 284 -44.21 8.33 7.90
N GLN A 285 -45.36 7.65 7.78
CA GLN A 285 -46.63 8.25 8.20
C GLN A 285 -46.74 8.26 9.74
N ALA A 286 -46.35 7.16 10.36
CA ALA A 286 -46.29 7.06 11.82
C ALA A 286 -45.06 7.75 12.43
N GLY A 287 -44.01 8.01 11.67
CA GLY A 287 -42.74 8.50 12.17
C GLY A 287 -42.05 7.48 13.07
N GLU A 288 -42.12 6.21 12.73
CA GLU A 288 -41.63 5.11 13.56
C GLU A 288 -40.74 4.16 12.77
N ILE A 289 -39.72 3.63 13.41
CA ILE A 289 -38.95 2.46 12.95
C ILE A 289 -39.64 1.21 13.54
N VAL A 290 -39.96 0.26 12.70
CA VAL A 290 -40.59 -1.00 13.08
C VAL A 290 -39.57 -2.14 12.88
N LEU A 291 -39.27 -2.85 13.97
CA LEU A 291 -38.36 -4.00 13.97
C LEU A 291 -39.22 -5.31 13.87
N PRO A 292 -38.67 -6.40 13.35
CA PRO A 292 -39.38 -7.71 13.27
C PRO A 292 -39.83 -8.18 14.65
N GLN A 293 -39.03 -7.93 15.67
CA GLN A 293 -39.27 -8.27 17.06
C GLN A 293 -38.67 -7.18 17.98
N SER A 294 -38.98 -7.25 19.27
CA SER A 294 -38.35 -6.36 20.25
C SER A 294 -36.87 -6.75 20.39
N GLU A 295 -35.97 -5.86 20.02
CA GLU A 295 -34.53 -6.04 20.15
C GLU A 295 -33.83 -4.68 20.42
N PHE A 296 -32.59 -4.75 20.86
CA PHE A 296 -31.80 -3.54 21.12
C PHE A 296 -31.40 -2.88 19.80
N ALA A 297 -31.77 -1.63 19.62
CA ALA A 297 -31.44 -0.81 18.46
C ALA A 297 -30.65 0.43 18.84
N ILE A 298 -29.68 0.79 18.00
CA ILE A 298 -28.93 2.03 18.10
C ILE A 298 -29.18 2.83 16.82
N ILE A 299 -29.48 4.12 16.97
CA ILE A 299 -29.67 5.05 15.85
C ILE A 299 -28.49 6.02 15.81
N TYR A 300 -27.91 6.17 14.63
CA TYR A 300 -26.80 7.08 14.33
C TYR A 300 -27.24 8.15 13.35
N ASN A 301 -26.69 9.37 13.47
CA ASN A 301 -26.82 10.40 12.44
C ASN A 301 -25.84 10.15 11.27
N ALA A 302 -25.87 11.04 10.25
CA ALA A 302 -25.00 10.94 9.08
C ALA A 302 -23.50 11.08 9.40
N GLN A 303 -23.14 11.63 10.56
CA GLN A 303 -21.76 11.77 11.05
C GLN A 303 -21.31 10.55 11.89
N GLY A 304 -22.12 9.49 11.96
CA GLY A 304 -21.81 8.30 12.76
C GLY A 304 -22.00 8.47 14.27
N GLN A 305 -22.52 9.61 14.73
CA GLN A 305 -22.76 9.85 16.17
C GLN A 305 -24.05 9.14 16.61
N LYS A 306 -23.98 8.45 17.75
CA LYS A 306 -25.14 7.82 18.36
C LYS A 306 -26.10 8.90 18.87
N VAL A 307 -27.34 8.89 18.33
CA VAL A 307 -28.38 9.86 18.71
C VAL A 307 -29.50 9.24 19.56
N MET A 308 -29.68 7.91 19.48
CA MET A 308 -30.69 7.21 20.27
C MET A 308 -30.29 5.74 20.45
N SER A 309 -30.70 5.11 21.54
CA SER A 309 -30.69 3.65 21.70
C SER A 309 -31.85 3.22 22.60
N CYS A 310 -32.50 2.13 22.23
CA CYS A 310 -33.59 1.55 23.00
C CYS A 310 -33.82 0.08 22.62
N GLU A 311 -34.53 -0.64 23.46
CA GLU A 311 -34.94 -2.03 23.21
C GLU A 311 -36.47 -2.07 23.05
N ARG A 312 -36.96 -1.98 21.83
CA ARG A 312 -38.40 -1.93 21.50
C ARG A 312 -38.63 -2.44 20.07
N GLN A 313 -39.81 -2.98 19.80
CA GLN A 313 -40.23 -3.34 18.45
C GLN A 313 -40.61 -2.14 17.60
N ARG A 314 -41.15 -1.06 18.20
CA ARG A 314 -41.50 0.20 17.54
C ARG A 314 -40.77 1.35 18.21
N ILE A 315 -40.05 2.13 17.42
CA ILE A 315 -39.16 3.21 17.91
C ILE A 315 -39.61 4.51 17.27
N SER A 316 -40.15 5.42 18.08
CA SER A 316 -40.58 6.73 17.60
C SER A 316 -39.35 7.59 17.22
N THR A 317 -39.43 8.25 16.08
CA THR A 317 -38.41 9.18 15.59
C THR A 317 -38.80 10.65 15.77
N THR A 318 -39.87 10.96 16.53
CA THR A 318 -40.40 12.35 16.69
C THR A 318 -39.38 13.29 17.30
N GLY A 319 -38.46 12.79 18.12
CA GLY A 319 -37.38 13.58 18.74
C GLY A 319 -36.14 13.79 17.87
N LEU A 320 -36.08 13.22 16.67
CA LEU A 320 -34.98 13.43 15.75
C LEU A 320 -35.25 14.63 14.84
N GLU A 321 -34.22 15.36 14.44
CA GLU A 321 -34.30 16.43 13.43
C GLU A 321 -34.44 15.84 12.02
N SER A 322 -34.78 16.66 11.01
CA SER A 322 -34.79 16.21 9.62
C SER A 322 -33.38 15.89 9.16
N GLY A 323 -33.17 14.69 8.60
CA GLY A 323 -31.83 14.24 8.19
C GLY A 323 -31.75 12.77 7.83
N VAL A 324 -30.54 12.32 7.51
CA VAL A 324 -30.22 10.94 7.23
C VAL A 324 -29.79 10.22 8.50
N TYR A 325 -30.38 9.06 8.75
CA TYR A 325 -30.10 8.25 9.93
C TYR A 325 -29.90 6.78 9.56
N PHE A 326 -29.18 6.07 10.42
CA PHE A 326 -28.95 4.65 10.33
C PHE A 326 -29.38 3.99 11.63
N VAL A 327 -30.26 2.99 11.56
CA VAL A 327 -30.56 2.11 12.69
C VAL A 327 -29.77 0.84 12.56
N LYS A 328 -29.17 0.40 13.65
CA LYS A 328 -28.41 -0.86 13.75
C LYS A 328 -28.98 -1.71 14.89
N THR A 329 -29.23 -2.98 14.60
CA THR A 329 -29.66 -4.00 15.58
C THR A 329 -28.74 -5.21 15.49
N ALA A 330 -28.97 -6.24 16.31
CA ALA A 330 -28.25 -7.51 16.21
C ALA A 330 -28.57 -8.26 14.91
N THR A 331 -29.79 -8.08 14.35
CA THR A 331 -30.31 -8.85 13.21
C THR A 331 -30.29 -8.07 11.89
N GLY A 332 -29.96 -6.78 11.89
CA GLY A 332 -29.90 -5.99 10.67
C GLY A 332 -29.66 -4.51 10.84
N SER A 333 -29.73 -3.81 9.72
CA SER A 333 -29.61 -2.35 9.70
C SER A 333 -30.53 -1.76 8.63
N LEU A 334 -30.92 -0.49 8.83
CA LEU A 334 -31.73 0.28 7.88
C LEU A 334 -31.22 1.73 7.82
N LYS A 335 -31.04 2.27 6.62
CA LYS A 335 -30.89 3.71 6.38
C LYS A 335 -32.27 4.32 6.14
N PHE A 336 -32.60 5.41 6.82
CA PHE A 336 -33.85 6.14 6.60
C PHE A 336 -33.61 7.65 6.57
N ILE A 337 -34.57 8.37 5.98
CA ILE A 337 -34.58 9.82 5.91
C ILE A 337 -35.83 10.28 6.67
N LYS A 338 -35.61 11.08 7.71
CA LYS A 338 -36.67 11.73 8.43
C LYS A 338 -37.00 13.09 7.82
#